data_66641b60dae4cb62d78286f4db5a0cab
#
_entry.id   66641b60dae4cb62d78286f4db5a0cab
#
_cell.length_a   1.000
_cell.length_b   1.000
_cell.length_c   1.000
_cell.angle_alpha   90.00
_cell.angle_beta   90.00
_cell.angle_gamma   90.00
#
_symmetry.space_group_name_H-M   'P 1'
#
loop_
_entity.id
_entity.type
_entity.pdbx_description
1 polymer ?
#
loop_
_entity_poly.entity_id
_entity_poly.type
_entity_poly.pdbx_seq_one_letter_code
_entity_poly.pdbx_strand_id
1 'polypeptide(L)'
;MRIIDVDSHFQEPFDWFETANPTLAAKLPRMSVAEQLIDIAVGDLFSSVPPALRPDPLKLVPDEVRKVYERFLAGGDPPQQIIDAGAFLPAAHLPEARLAWMDARGIDKQIILPSSGYHPYRHAMRNAPELALQTLETYNRWATDRVHGHIDRLIPAAVIDLIDVDWAVAEITAMRARGARAAFVKADPHDNKALNHPDFERFWAAAADLGVAILFHVGGGRAAMHPGWANNGGDTTAFFRLASLSRRMVPQLALGAMIFGGVLERHPKLRIIVQELGIDWLPDFLMAIDLEADNSRPRVLSFSLYRLPLKPSEYVMRQVRVSVVYQQDVLRPTIDHVPKGLVVFSSDFPHAEGSQDAVSLYDAQLEGAAAGTRESFFGKSAEAFLGI
;
A
#
# COMPACT_ATOMS: atom_id res chain seq x y z
N MET A 1 -21.20 5.45 -15.81
CA MET A 1 -20.41 4.45 -15.05
C MET A 1 -19.66 5.23 -14.00
N ARG A 2 -19.72 4.82 -12.75
CA ARG A 2 -18.86 5.42 -11.70
C ARG A 2 -17.44 4.88 -11.82
N ILE A 3 -16.47 5.75 -11.58
CA ILE A 3 -15.04 5.39 -11.50
C ILE A 3 -14.56 5.62 -10.07
N ILE A 4 -14.14 4.55 -9.41
CA ILE A 4 -13.60 4.55 -8.06
C ILE A 4 -12.12 4.24 -8.12
N ASP A 5 -11.32 5.20 -7.80
CA ASP A 5 -9.87 5.09 -7.73
C ASP A 5 -9.48 4.67 -6.31
N VAL A 6 -9.04 3.43 -6.16
CA VAL A 6 -8.75 2.90 -4.84
C VAL A 6 -7.34 3.21 -4.36
N ASP A 7 -6.50 3.85 -5.20
CA ASP A 7 -5.11 4.15 -4.87
C ASP A 7 -4.68 5.47 -5.52
N SER A 8 -4.57 6.49 -4.69
CA SER A 8 -4.05 7.79 -5.05
C SER A 8 -3.42 8.45 -3.82
N HIS A 9 -2.66 9.51 -4.02
CA HIS A 9 -1.91 10.14 -2.94
C HIS A 9 -2.08 11.65 -2.90
N PHE A 10 -1.91 12.24 -1.72
CA PHE A 10 -1.52 13.63 -1.62
C PHE A 10 0.00 13.72 -1.60
N GLN A 11 0.53 14.75 -2.24
CA GLN A 11 1.90 15.17 -2.02
C GLN A 11 1.90 16.16 -0.86
N GLU A 12 2.33 15.72 0.30
CA GLU A 12 2.38 16.57 1.48
C GLU A 12 3.43 17.68 1.30
N PRO A 13 3.17 18.90 1.75
CA PRO A 13 4.18 19.96 1.83
C PRO A 13 5.41 19.51 2.63
N PHE A 14 6.59 19.98 2.29
CA PHE A 14 7.82 19.56 2.97
C PHE A 14 7.82 19.84 4.47
N ASP A 15 7.10 20.87 4.89
CA ASP A 15 6.96 21.33 6.28
C ASP A 15 5.62 20.90 6.92
N TRP A 16 4.93 19.92 6.31
CA TRP A 16 3.60 19.53 6.77
C TRP A 16 3.61 19.08 8.24
N PHE A 17 4.63 18.35 8.65
CA PHE A 17 4.71 17.78 9.99
C PHE A 17 5.01 18.86 11.05
N GLU A 18 5.97 19.75 10.76
CA GLU A 18 6.31 20.89 11.61
C GLU A 18 5.12 21.84 11.75
N THR A 19 4.36 22.02 10.69
CA THR A 19 3.15 22.85 10.69
C THR A 19 2.00 22.17 11.45
N ALA A 20 1.79 20.89 11.24
CA ALA A 20 0.70 20.14 11.86
C ALA A 20 0.93 19.88 13.36
N ASN A 21 2.17 19.64 13.77
CA ASN A 21 2.52 19.38 15.17
C ASN A 21 3.93 19.89 15.54
N PRO A 22 4.11 21.23 15.70
CA PRO A 22 5.40 21.81 15.99
C PRO A 22 6.02 21.31 17.31
N THR A 23 5.18 20.97 18.29
CA THR A 23 5.63 20.45 19.58
C THR A 23 6.24 19.05 19.47
N LEU A 24 5.63 18.18 18.67
CA LEU A 24 6.17 16.84 18.41
C LEU A 24 7.38 16.91 17.48
N ALA A 25 7.31 17.74 16.44
CA ALA A 25 8.43 17.93 15.51
C ALA A 25 9.71 18.40 16.22
N ALA A 26 9.59 19.29 17.23
CA ALA A 26 10.72 19.76 18.01
C ALA A 26 11.40 18.67 18.89
N LYS A 27 10.71 17.53 19.14
CA LYS A 27 11.23 16.41 19.91
C LYS A 27 11.96 15.38 19.04
N LEU A 28 11.71 15.38 17.73
CA LEU A 28 12.37 14.46 16.80
C LEU A 28 13.71 15.02 16.34
N PRO A 29 14.76 14.19 16.22
CA PRO A 29 15.99 14.59 15.57
C PRO A 29 15.72 15.08 14.14
N ARG A 30 16.43 16.13 13.70
CA ARG A 30 16.29 16.57 12.31
C ARG A 30 16.90 15.54 11.37
N MET A 31 16.17 15.19 10.32
CA MET A 31 16.68 14.34 9.26
C MET A 31 17.75 15.12 8.46
N SER A 32 18.90 14.50 8.27
CA SER A 32 19.89 14.98 7.31
C SER A 32 19.37 14.79 5.87
N VAL A 33 19.94 15.54 4.92
CA VAL A 33 19.63 15.38 3.48
C VAL A 33 19.90 13.92 3.02
N ALA A 34 20.96 13.30 3.52
CA ALA A 34 21.27 11.91 3.22
C ALA A 34 20.20 10.95 3.73
N GLU A 35 19.65 11.15 4.93
CA GLU A 35 18.56 10.32 5.48
C GLU A 35 17.27 10.49 4.69
N GLN A 36 16.95 11.72 4.25
CA GLN A 36 15.79 11.96 3.39
C GLN A 36 15.93 11.25 2.05
N LEU A 37 17.11 11.31 1.42
CA LEU A 37 17.42 10.59 0.19
C LEU A 37 17.27 9.07 0.35
N ILE A 38 17.78 8.52 1.44
CA ILE A 38 17.66 7.10 1.75
C ILE A 38 16.19 6.71 1.91
N ASP A 39 15.40 7.52 2.63
CA ASP A 39 13.97 7.26 2.84
C ASP A 39 13.19 7.28 1.52
N ILE A 40 13.47 8.21 0.63
CA ILE A 40 12.81 8.33 -0.68
C ILE A 40 13.25 7.18 -1.61
N ALA A 41 14.55 6.94 -1.73
CA ALA A 41 15.10 6.02 -2.74
C ALA A 41 15.08 4.55 -2.32
N VAL A 42 15.24 4.29 -1.04
CA VAL A 42 15.49 2.94 -0.50
C VAL A 42 14.44 2.51 0.52
N GLY A 43 13.90 3.45 1.30
CA GLY A 43 12.93 3.16 2.35
C GLY A 43 13.41 2.05 3.28
N ASP A 44 12.54 1.07 3.53
CA ASP A 44 12.86 -0.09 4.38
C ASP A 44 13.52 -1.27 3.65
N LEU A 45 14.09 -1.04 2.44
CA LEU A 45 14.65 -2.10 1.59
C LEU A 45 15.59 -3.06 2.31
N PHE A 46 16.32 -2.57 3.29
CA PHE A 46 17.31 -3.34 4.03
C PHE A 46 16.89 -3.66 5.47
N SER A 47 15.65 -3.42 5.86
CA SER A 47 15.19 -3.71 7.23
C SER A 47 15.39 -5.17 7.62
N SER A 48 15.18 -6.09 6.65
CA SER A 48 15.38 -7.53 6.83
C SER A 48 16.83 -8.02 6.68
N VAL A 49 17.76 -7.15 6.27
CA VAL A 49 19.18 -7.50 6.10
C VAL A 49 19.95 -7.18 7.38
N PRO A 50 20.75 -8.12 7.94
CA PRO A 50 21.58 -7.84 9.10
C PRO A 50 22.48 -6.61 8.87
N PRO A 51 22.65 -5.72 9.87
CA PRO A 51 23.42 -4.47 9.71
C PRO A 51 24.80 -4.64 9.09
N ALA A 52 25.52 -5.70 9.45
CA ALA A 52 26.86 -6.00 8.92
C ALA A 52 26.89 -6.36 7.42
N LEU A 53 25.72 -6.70 6.84
CA LEU A 53 25.58 -7.09 5.44
C LEU A 53 24.80 -6.04 4.64
N ARG A 54 24.33 -4.98 5.30
CA ARG A 54 23.62 -3.90 4.60
C ARG A 54 24.60 -3.14 3.71
N PRO A 55 24.33 -3.03 2.41
CA PRO A 55 25.10 -2.11 1.58
C PRO A 55 24.87 -0.68 2.06
N ASP A 56 25.84 0.18 1.80
CA ASP A 56 25.66 1.62 2.02
C ASP A 56 24.53 2.11 1.10
N PRO A 57 23.40 2.58 1.67
CA PRO A 57 22.24 2.97 0.87
C PRO A 57 22.56 4.07 -0.15
N LEU A 58 23.49 4.97 0.15
CA LEU A 58 23.90 6.04 -0.75
C LEU A 58 24.65 5.52 -1.99
N LYS A 59 25.30 4.35 -1.88
CA LYS A 59 25.96 3.70 -3.04
C LYS A 59 24.98 2.99 -3.96
N LEU A 60 23.73 2.78 -3.52
CA LEU A 60 22.69 2.16 -4.34
C LEU A 60 22.02 3.15 -5.29
N VAL A 61 22.06 4.43 -4.95
CA VAL A 61 21.53 5.48 -5.80
C VAL A 61 22.61 5.89 -6.80
N PRO A 62 22.38 5.73 -8.12
CA PRO A 62 23.34 6.20 -9.12
C PRO A 62 23.75 7.66 -8.89
N ASP A 63 25.01 7.98 -9.11
CA ASP A 63 25.54 9.33 -8.82
C ASP A 63 24.75 10.43 -9.53
N GLU A 64 24.29 10.19 -10.75
CA GLU A 64 23.48 11.13 -11.50
C GLU A 64 22.11 11.38 -10.80
N VAL A 65 21.47 10.34 -10.35
CA VAL A 65 20.18 10.40 -9.64
C VAL A 65 20.40 11.10 -8.29
N ARG A 66 21.42 10.70 -7.54
CA ARG A 66 21.75 11.31 -6.26
C ARG A 66 21.94 12.82 -6.38
N LYS A 67 22.74 13.28 -7.36
CA LYS A 67 22.99 14.72 -7.60
C LYS A 67 21.71 15.50 -7.96
N VAL A 68 20.77 14.85 -8.65
CA VAL A 68 19.47 15.48 -8.98
C VAL A 68 18.64 15.67 -7.71
N TYR A 69 18.53 14.62 -6.87
CA TYR A 69 17.78 14.71 -5.61
C TYR A 69 18.45 15.62 -4.58
N GLU A 70 19.79 15.61 -4.46
CA GLU A 70 20.51 16.55 -3.59
C GLU A 70 20.25 18.01 -3.99
N ARG A 71 20.25 18.32 -5.28
CA ARG A 71 19.89 19.67 -5.77
C ARG A 71 18.44 20.00 -5.46
N PHE A 72 17.52 19.08 -5.68
CA PHE A 72 16.10 19.26 -5.39
C PHE A 72 15.87 19.54 -3.89
N LEU A 73 16.45 18.73 -3.00
CA LEU A 73 16.35 18.91 -1.55
C LEU A 73 17.03 20.22 -1.07
N ALA A 74 18.01 20.72 -1.82
CA ALA A 74 18.62 22.03 -1.59
C ALA A 74 17.81 23.21 -2.18
N GLY A 75 16.59 22.97 -2.68
CA GLY A 75 15.70 24.00 -3.27
C GLY A 75 15.90 24.22 -4.76
N GLY A 76 16.57 23.30 -5.47
CA GLY A 76 16.69 23.32 -6.92
C GLY A 76 15.50 22.65 -7.64
N ASP A 77 15.59 22.56 -8.97
CA ASP A 77 14.53 21.98 -9.79
C ASP A 77 14.30 20.49 -9.48
N PRO A 78 13.03 20.05 -9.43
CA PRO A 78 12.68 18.66 -9.22
C PRO A 78 13.06 17.77 -10.43
N PRO A 79 13.23 16.44 -10.21
CA PRO A 79 13.40 15.49 -11.30
C PRO A 79 12.23 15.52 -12.30
N GLN A 80 12.54 15.47 -13.61
CA GLN A 80 11.51 15.58 -14.66
C GLN A 80 10.41 14.52 -14.51
N GLN A 81 10.75 13.29 -14.14
CA GLN A 81 9.79 12.20 -13.92
C GLN A 81 8.72 12.55 -12.86
N ILE A 82 9.13 13.26 -11.80
CA ILE A 82 8.21 13.71 -10.74
C ILE A 82 7.31 14.85 -11.27
N ILE A 83 7.84 15.72 -12.13
CA ILE A 83 7.05 16.76 -12.80
C ILE A 83 6.01 16.11 -13.71
N ASP A 84 6.43 15.17 -14.55
CA ASP A 84 5.57 14.50 -15.53
C ASP A 84 4.46 13.69 -14.86
N ALA A 85 4.74 13.10 -13.70
CA ALA A 85 3.74 12.41 -12.88
C ALA A 85 2.68 13.35 -12.29
N GLY A 86 2.94 14.64 -12.24
CA GLY A 86 2.00 15.64 -11.74
C GLY A 86 2.16 15.98 -10.27
N ALA A 87 3.26 15.61 -9.61
CA ALA A 87 3.50 15.86 -8.18
C ALA A 87 3.49 17.37 -7.82
N PHE A 88 3.76 18.24 -8.78
CA PHE A 88 3.73 19.70 -8.59
C PHE A 88 2.45 20.38 -9.10
N LEU A 89 1.50 19.62 -9.61
CA LEU A 89 0.19 20.17 -9.95
C LEU A 89 -0.56 20.60 -8.68
N PRO A 90 -1.37 21.67 -8.73
CA PRO A 90 -2.25 22.01 -7.61
C PRO A 90 -3.11 20.83 -7.15
N ALA A 91 -3.52 19.95 -8.07
CA ALA A 91 -4.28 18.75 -7.78
C ALA A 91 -3.55 17.74 -6.89
N ALA A 92 -2.22 17.73 -6.86
CA ALA A 92 -1.46 16.88 -5.96
C ALA A 92 -1.52 17.35 -4.49
N HIS A 93 -1.82 18.63 -4.27
CA HIS A 93 -1.69 19.28 -2.97
C HIS A 93 -3.02 19.80 -2.41
N LEU A 94 -3.94 20.28 -3.26
CA LEU A 94 -5.14 21.02 -2.88
C LEU A 94 -6.42 20.22 -3.19
N PRO A 95 -7.32 20.02 -2.22
CA PRO A 95 -8.55 19.26 -2.43
C PRO A 95 -9.43 19.79 -3.56
N GLU A 96 -9.64 21.09 -3.64
CA GLU A 96 -10.49 21.69 -4.68
C GLU A 96 -9.91 21.48 -6.08
N ALA A 97 -8.59 21.64 -6.22
CA ALA A 97 -7.90 21.37 -7.49
C ALA A 97 -7.92 19.87 -7.82
N ARG A 98 -7.85 18.99 -6.81
CA ARG A 98 -7.99 17.54 -6.97
C ARG A 98 -9.37 17.17 -7.49
N LEU A 99 -10.43 17.75 -6.94
CA LEU A 99 -11.79 17.51 -7.42
C LEU A 99 -11.97 17.93 -8.87
N ALA A 100 -11.47 19.10 -9.27
CA ALA A 100 -11.49 19.55 -10.65
C ALA A 100 -10.68 18.61 -11.57
N TRP A 101 -9.54 18.10 -11.11
CA TRP A 101 -8.72 17.12 -11.84
C TRP A 101 -9.45 15.78 -12.01
N MET A 102 -10.16 15.32 -10.97
CA MET A 102 -10.99 14.12 -11.02
C MET A 102 -12.16 14.29 -11.98
N ASP A 103 -12.87 15.41 -11.92
CA ASP A 103 -14.01 15.72 -12.80
C ASP A 103 -13.60 15.69 -14.27
N ALA A 104 -12.42 16.25 -14.60
CA ALA A 104 -11.88 16.23 -15.96
C ALA A 104 -11.56 14.83 -16.48
N ARG A 105 -11.43 13.83 -15.58
CA ARG A 105 -11.10 12.41 -15.89
C ARG A 105 -12.26 11.46 -15.65
N GLY A 106 -13.40 11.97 -15.17
CA GLY A 106 -14.58 11.18 -14.84
C GLY A 106 -14.41 10.29 -13.60
N ILE A 107 -13.47 10.63 -12.71
CA ILE A 107 -13.24 9.91 -11.44
C ILE A 107 -14.21 10.44 -10.38
N ASP A 108 -15.06 9.57 -9.85
CA ASP A 108 -16.07 9.95 -8.87
C ASP A 108 -15.50 10.04 -7.45
N LYS A 109 -14.67 9.06 -7.05
CA LYS A 109 -14.10 8.99 -5.70
C LYS A 109 -12.66 8.49 -5.76
N GLN A 110 -11.87 8.94 -4.78
CA GLN A 110 -10.51 8.45 -4.55
C GLN A 110 -10.28 8.06 -3.10
N ILE A 111 -9.57 6.96 -2.86
CA ILE A 111 -8.90 6.69 -1.59
C ILE A 111 -7.55 7.40 -1.64
N ILE A 112 -7.26 8.19 -0.61
CA ILE A 112 -6.04 9.02 -0.54
C ILE A 112 -5.11 8.45 0.52
N LEU A 113 -3.91 8.05 0.09
CA LEU A 113 -2.83 7.55 0.94
C LEU A 113 -1.74 8.63 1.16
N PRO A 114 -0.83 8.43 2.13
CA PRO A 114 0.35 9.28 2.27
C PRO A 114 1.36 9.06 1.14
N SER A 115 2.04 10.12 0.71
CA SER A 115 3.32 10.04 -0.03
C SER A 115 4.49 10.17 0.96
N SER A 116 4.91 11.39 1.26
CA SER A 116 5.94 11.69 2.26
C SER A 116 5.40 11.70 3.70
N GLY A 117 4.08 11.68 3.88
CA GLY A 117 3.42 11.71 5.19
C GLY A 117 3.84 10.59 6.14
N TYR A 118 4.35 9.50 5.59
CA TYR A 118 4.85 8.35 6.37
C TYR A 118 6.33 8.51 6.82
N HIS A 119 7.07 9.48 6.32
CA HIS A 119 8.49 9.69 6.66
C HIS A 119 8.73 10.00 8.14
N PRO A 120 7.96 10.90 8.82
CA PRO A 120 8.15 11.14 10.25
C PRO A 120 8.01 9.90 11.10
N TYR A 121 7.10 8.99 10.74
CA TYR A 121 6.94 7.71 11.42
C TYR A 121 8.19 6.83 11.28
N ARG A 122 8.68 6.63 10.05
CA ARG A 122 9.89 5.84 9.81
C ARG A 122 11.11 6.43 10.53
N HIS A 123 11.22 7.75 10.52
CA HIS A 123 12.29 8.45 11.23
C HIS A 123 12.17 8.26 12.74
N ALA A 124 10.98 8.41 13.31
CA ALA A 124 10.74 8.19 14.73
C ALA A 124 11.04 6.73 15.13
N MET A 125 10.58 5.75 14.37
CA MET A 125 10.87 4.33 14.64
C MET A 125 12.38 4.02 14.75
N ARG A 126 13.22 4.76 14.01
CA ARG A 126 14.68 4.59 14.06
C ARG A 126 15.36 5.33 15.21
N ASN A 127 14.83 6.50 15.59
CA ASN A 127 15.56 7.46 16.42
C ASN A 127 14.85 7.84 17.73
N ALA A 128 13.53 7.66 17.82
CA ALA A 128 12.68 7.97 18.98
C ALA A 128 11.40 7.13 18.94
N PRO A 129 11.50 5.79 19.06
CA PRO A 129 10.38 4.87 18.82
C PRO A 129 9.18 5.12 19.73
N GLU A 130 9.37 5.70 20.91
CA GLU A 130 8.31 6.10 21.83
C GLU A 130 7.43 7.23 21.30
N LEU A 131 7.87 7.96 20.27
CA LEU A 131 7.13 9.03 19.62
C LEU A 131 6.47 8.57 18.31
N ALA A 132 6.76 7.38 17.82
CA ALA A 132 6.39 6.93 16.50
C ALA A 132 4.86 6.94 16.27
N LEU A 133 4.07 6.38 17.17
CA LEU A 133 2.62 6.35 17.04
C LEU A 133 2.00 7.76 17.05
N GLN A 134 2.59 8.71 17.78
CA GLN A 134 2.14 10.10 17.79
C GLN A 134 2.35 10.78 16.43
N THR A 135 3.35 10.37 15.66
CA THR A 135 3.53 10.88 14.29
C THR A 135 2.43 10.37 13.36
N LEU A 136 2.00 9.12 13.49
CA LEU A 136 0.86 8.56 12.74
C LEU A 136 -0.44 9.26 13.12
N GLU A 137 -0.70 9.48 14.41
CA GLU A 137 -1.87 10.26 14.84
C GLU A 137 -1.87 11.67 14.24
N THR A 138 -0.71 12.30 14.18
CA THR A 138 -0.57 13.62 13.58
C THR A 138 -0.91 13.59 12.10
N TYR A 139 -0.39 12.60 11.36
CA TYR A 139 -0.72 12.44 9.94
C TYR A 139 -2.21 12.17 9.72
N ASN A 140 -2.77 11.23 10.46
CA ASN A 140 -4.17 10.84 10.32
C ASN A 140 -5.13 12.02 10.53
N ARG A 141 -4.86 12.83 11.54
CA ARG A 141 -5.63 14.08 11.76
C ARG A 141 -5.42 15.08 10.63
N TRP A 142 -4.18 15.34 10.27
CA TRP A 142 -3.85 16.26 9.18
C TRP A 142 -4.54 15.87 7.87
N ALA A 143 -4.49 14.59 7.49
CA ALA A 143 -5.09 14.08 6.25
C ALA A 143 -6.62 14.25 6.24
N THR A 144 -7.30 13.95 7.35
CA THR A 144 -8.75 14.14 7.45
C THR A 144 -9.17 15.60 7.50
N ASP A 145 -8.41 16.46 8.19
CA ASP A 145 -8.68 17.90 8.25
C ASP A 145 -8.52 18.54 6.87
N ARG A 146 -7.52 18.09 6.10
CA ARG A 146 -7.26 18.59 4.76
C ARG A 146 -8.42 18.35 3.79
N VAL A 147 -9.10 17.23 3.88
CA VAL A 147 -10.24 16.89 3.01
C VAL A 147 -11.59 17.18 3.65
N HIS A 148 -11.59 17.90 4.78
CA HIS A 148 -12.85 18.26 5.46
C HIS A 148 -13.78 19.01 4.51
N GLY A 149 -15.04 18.55 4.40
CA GLY A 149 -16.01 19.07 3.43
C GLY A 149 -16.03 18.36 2.08
N HIS A 150 -15.02 17.51 1.78
CA HIS A 150 -14.91 16.74 0.54
C HIS A 150 -14.78 15.24 0.77
N ILE A 151 -15.02 14.79 2.00
CA ILE A 151 -14.82 13.41 2.47
C ILE A 151 -15.66 12.36 1.73
N ASP A 152 -16.74 12.78 1.08
CA ASP A 152 -17.60 11.94 0.24
C ASP A 152 -16.93 11.54 -1.08
N ARG A 153 -15.92 12.31 -1.54
CA ARG A 153 -15.18 12.07 -2.77
C ARG A 153 -13.69 11.81 -2.52
N LEU A 154 -13.08 12.49 -1.57
CA LEU A 154 -11.67 12.36 -1.18
C LEU A 154 -11.61 11.63 0.16
N ILE A 155 -11.41 10.32 0.13
CA ILE A 155 -11.51 9.43 1.30
C ILE A 155 -10.11 9.15 1.83
N PRO A 156 -9.66 9.78 2.93
CA PRO A 156 -8.33 9.53 3.46
C PRO A 156 -8.25 8.13 4.07
N ALA A 157 -7.16 7.43 3.78
CA ALA A 157 -6.81 6.20 4.48
C ALA A 157 -6.16 6.54 5.83
N ALA A 158 -6.61 5.88 6.90
CA ALA A 158 -5.89 5.91 8.16
C ALA A 158 -4.55 5.17 8.02
N VAL A 159 -3.50 5.66 8.64
CA VAL A 159 -2.23 4.93 8.71
C VAL A 159 -2.13 4.29 10.09
N ILE A 160 -2.05 2.95 10.12
CA ILE A 160 -2.10 2.16 11.35
C ILE A 160 -0.88 1.24 11.44
N ASP A 161 -0.25 1.19 12.60
CA ASP A 161 0.73 0.15 12.93
C ASP A 161 0.20 -0.76 14.04
N LEU A 162 0.49 -2.05 13.96
CA LEU A 162 0.01 -3.06 14.92
C LEU A 162 1.01 -3.32 16.05
N ILE A 163 2.04 -2.49 16.21
CA ILE A 163 3.00 -2.59 17.32
C ILE A 163 2.31 -2.41 18.68
N ASP A 164 1.25 -1.62 18.70
CA ASP A 164 0.34 -1.46 19.85
C ASP A 164 -1.11 -1.66 19.36
N VAL A 165 -1.70 -2.79 19.71
CA VAL A 165 -3.04 -3.17 19.23
C VAL A 165 -4.14 -2.34 19.88
N ASP A 166 -3.95 -1.91 21.14
CA ASP A 166 -4.93 -1.07 21.82
C ASP A 166 -4.99 0.32 21.18
N TRP A 167 -3.82 0.89 20.88
CA TRP A 167 -3.73 2.11 20.09
C TRP A 167 -4.33 1.94 18.69
N ALA A 168 -4.01 0.86 18.00
CA ALA A 168 -4.49 0.60 16.65
C ALA A 168 -6.02 0.53 16.56
N VAL A 169 -6.66 -0.12 17.54
CA VAL A 169 -8.13 -0.21 17.66
C VAL A 169 -8.75 1.17 17.97
N ALA A 170 -8.14 1.93 18.86
CA ALA A 170 -8.60 3.27 19.20
C ALA A 170 -8.47 4.21 17.99
N GLU A 171 -7.34 4.18 17.31
CA GLU A 171 -7.04 5.08 16.19
C GLU A 171 -7.92 4.76 14.96
N ILE A 172 -8.10 3.48 14.58
CA ILE A 172 -8.98 3.13 13.45
C ILE A 172 -10.43 3.52 13.75
N THR A 173 -10.86 3.44 15.02
CA THR A 173 -12.18 3.86 15.44
C THR A 173 -12.35 5.38 15.32
N ALA A 174 -11.38 6.13 15.80
CA ALA A 174 -11.37 7.58 15.71
C ALA A 174 -11.35 8.05 14.25
N MET A 175 -10.53 7.42 13.41
CA MET A 175 -10.43 7.76 12.00
C MET A 175 -11.71 7.41 11.22
N ARG A 176 -12.36 6.29 11.59
CA ARG A 176 -13.67 5.93 11.02
C ARG A 176 -14.73 6.99 11.33
N ALA A 177 -14.73 7.51 12.54
CA ALA A 177 -15.65 8.60 12.95
C ALA A 177 -15.38 9.90 12.17
N ARG A 178 -14.14 10.13 11.75
CA ARG A 178 -13.72 11.26 10.89
C ARG A 178 -13.96 11.03 9.39
N GLY A 179 -14.50 9.88 9.00
CA GLY A 179 -14.90 9.57 7.63
C GLY A 179 -13.98 8.62 6.86
N ALA A 180 -12.87 8.16 7.44
CA ALA A 180 -12.02 7.15 6.80
C ALA A 180 -12.82 5.88 6.51
N ARG A 181 -12.56 5.26 5.35
CA ARG A 181 -13.16 3.99 4.91
C ARG A 181 -12.13 2.91 4.67
N ALA A 182 -10.87 3.29 4.76
CA ALA A 182 -9.75 2.41 4.55
C ALA A 182 -8.63 2.73 5.55
N ALA A 183 -7.78 1.74 5.82
CA ALA A 183 -6.62 1.88 6.69
C ALA A 183 -5.42 1.18 6.07
N PHE A 184 -4.33 1.92 5.86
CA PHE A 184 -3.04 1.37 5.46
C PHE A 184 -2.41 0.65 6.66
N VAL A 185 -2.13 -0.62 6.49
CA VAL A 185 -1.45 -1.50 7.45
C VAL A 185 -0.33 -2.21 6.71
N LYS A 186 0.84 -2.32 7.31
CA LYS A 186 1.93 -3.09 6.72
C LYS A 186 1.52 -4.55 6.50
N ALA A 187 1.84 -5.09 5.35
CA ALA A 187 1.62 -6.51 5.03
C ALA A 187 2.71 -7.43 5.63
N ASP A 188 3.74 -6.87 6.24
CA ASP A 188 4.81 -7.60 6.91
C ASP A 188 4.41 -8.04 8.33
N PRO A 189 5.13 -8.99 8.94
CA PRO A 189 5.01 -9.26 10.37
C PRO A 189 5.27 -8.02 11.22
N HIS A 190 4.43 -7.78 12.22
CA HIS A 190 4.57 -6.71 13.20
C HIS A 190 5.19 -7.26 14.47
N ASP A 191 6.25 -6.65 14.98
CA ASP A 191 6.96 -7.12 16.16
C ASP A 191 7.24 -8.63 16.14
N ASN A 192 7.74 -9.14 15.00
CA ASN A 192 7.99 -10.56 14.74
C ASN A 192 6.74 -11.47 14.85
N LYS A 193 5.54 -10.92 14.80
CA LYS A 193 4.27 -11.65 14.81
C LYS A 193 3.64 -11.62 13.42
N ALA A 194 3.27 -12.78 12.89
CA ALA A 194 2.54 -12.87 11.62
C ALA A 194 1.14 -12.27 11.74
N LEU A 195 0.54 -11.83 10.64
CA LEU A 195 -0.78 -11.17 10.63
C LEU A 195 -1.93 -12.02 11.19
N ASN A 196 -1.76 -13.33 11.28
CA ASN A 196 -2.70 -14.25 11.93
C ASN A 196 -2.40 -14.50 13.42
N HIS A 197 -1.45 -13.76 14.03
CA HIS A 197 -1.16 -13.92 15.44
C HIS A 197 -2.38 -13.50 16.29
N PRO A 198 -2.72 -14.25 17.37
CA PRO A 198 -3.89 -13.97 18.21
C PRO A 198 -3.95 -12.55 18.78
N ASP A 199 -2.81 -11.92 19.02
CA ASP A 199 -2.75 -10.56 19.55
C ASP A 199 -3.45 -9.54 18.60
N PHE A 200 -3.48 -9.81 17.29
CA PHE A 200 -4.08 -8.92 16.29
C PHE A 200 -5.59 -9.16 16.09
N GLU A 201 -6.16 -10.19 16.70
CA GLU A 201 -7.55 -10.59 16.50
C GLU A 201 -8.54 -9.44 16.78
N ARG A 202 -8.28 -8.67 17.84
CA ARG A 202 -9.10 -7.51 18.22
C ARG A 202 -9.10 -6.40 17.17
N PHE A 203 -7.96 -6.20 16.50
CA PHE A 203 -7.86 -5.22 15.43
C PHE A 203 -8.63 -5.67 14.19
N TRP A 204 -8.51 -6.94 13.79
CA TRP A 204 -9.26 -7.48 12.65
C TRP A 204 -10.76 -7.45 12.90
N ALA A 205 -11.20 -7.76 14.12
CA ALA A 205 -12.60 -7.64 14.53
C ALA A 205 -13.08 -6.17 14.41
N ALA A 206 -12.33 -5.22 14.95
CA ALA A 206 -12.67 -3.80 14.90
C ALA A 206 -12.74 -3.30 13.43
N ALA A 207 -11.78 -3.62 12.58
CA ALA A 207 -11.79 -3.23 11.18
C ALA A 207 -13.01 -3.78 10.43
N ALA A 208 -13.36 -5.06 10.69
CA ALA A 208 -14.53 -5.71 10.10
C ALA A 208 -15.86 -5.07 10.56
N ASP A 209 -16.01 -4.79 11.85
CA ASP A 209 -17.23 -4.21 12.44
C ASP A 209 -17.41 -2.75 12.04
N LEU A 210 -16.34 -1.98 11.95
CA LEU A 210 -16.34 -0.60 11.48
C LEU A 210 -16.54 -0.48 9.95
N GLY A 211 -16.40 -1.59 9.21
CA GLY A 211 -16.44 -1.60 7.75
C GLY A 211 -15.29 -0.80 7.11
N VAL A 212 -14.11 -0.80 7.75
CA VAL A 212 -12.90 -0.16 7.24
C VAL A 212 -12.09 -1.21 6.48
N ALA A 213 -11.81 -0.96 5.20
CA ALA A 213 -10.97 -1.85 4.39
C ALA A 213 -9.50 -1.70 4.77
N ILE A 214 -8.79 -2.81 4.87
CA ILE A 214 -7.34 -2.83 5.11
C ILE A 214 -6.61 -2.72 3.78
N LEU A 215 -5.66 -1.81 3.70
CA LEU A 215 -4.84 -1.58 2.53
C LEU A 215 -3.45 -2.17 2.76
N PHE A 216 -3.08 -3.17 1.94
CA PHE A 216 -1.72 -3.67 1.83
C PHE A 216 -1.05 -2.99 0.64
N HIS A 217 -0.31 -1.93 0.91
CA HIS A 217 0.30 -1.07 -0.08
C HIS A 217 1.83 -1.25 -0.12
N VAL A 218 2.45 -0.99 -1.26
CA VAL A 218 3.92 -0.95 -1.39
C VAL A 218 4.52 0.02 -0.37
N GLY A 219 5.76 -0.19 0.03
CA GLY A 219 6.38 0.63 1.10
C GLY A 219 5.95 0.24 2.51
N GLY A 220 4.89 -0.58 2.66
CA GLY A 220 4.40 -1.13 3.91
C GLY A 220 4.90 -2.55 4.19
N GLY A 221 6.07 -2.92 3.70
CA GLY A 221 6.68 -4.21 4.00
C GLY A 221 7.45 -4.83 2.84
N ARG A 222 8.26 -5.84 3.17
CA ARG A 222 9.03 -6.64 2.19
C ARG A 222 9.11 -8.08 2.63
N ALA A 223 9.03 -9.00 1.68
CA ALA A 223 9.28 -10.41 1.98
C ALA A 223 10.68 -10.56 2.57
N ALA A 224 10.76 -11.21 3.73
CA ALA A 224 12.05 -11.49 4.36
C ALA A 224 12.91 -12.33 3.41
N MET A 225 14.07 -11.79 3.04
CA MET A 225 15.04 -12.50 2.21
C MET A 225 16.14 -13.08 3.10
N HIS A 226 16.61 -14.29 2.74
CA HIS A 226 17.78 -14.84 3.40
C HIS A 226 18.98 -13.89 3.22
N PRO A 227 19.75 -13.57 4.29
CA PRO A 227 20.86 -12.60 4.23
C PRO A 227 21.90 -12.91 3.15
N GLY A 228 22.05 -14.19 2.81
CA GLY A 228 22.97 -14.63 1.73
C GLY A 228 22.67 -14.00 0.36
N TRP A 229 21.44 -13.57 0.09
CA TRP A 229 21.10 -12.88 -1.16
C TRP A 229 21.75 -11.49 -1.25
N ALA A 230 22.07 -10.86 -0.13
CA ALA A 230 22.82 -9.61 -0.09
C ALA A 230 24.33 -9.81 -0.18
N ASN A 231 24.83 -11.04 0.10
CA ASN A 231 26.23 -11.39 0.02
C ASN A 231 26.58 -11.91 -1.39
N ASN A 232 26.57 -11.02 -2.36
CA ASN A 232 26.72 -11.31 -3.80
C ASN A 232 28.01 -10.71 -4.43
N GLY A 233 29.06 -10.52 -3.62
CA GLY A 233 30.31 -9.93 -4.08
C GLY A 233 30.28 -8.40 -4.24
N GLY A 234 29.25 -7.73 -3.69
CA GLY A 234 29.11 -6.27 -3.69
C GLY A 234 28.32 -5.71 -4.88
N ASP A 235 27.66 -6.57 -5.68
CA ASP A 235 26.72 -6.11 -6.71
C ASP A 235 25.41 -5.61 -6.09
N THR A 236 25.41 -4.33 -5.75
CA THR A 236 24.26 -3.65 -5.15
C THR A 236 23.10 -3.52 -6.12
N THR A 237 23.35 -3.41 -7.43
CA THR A 237 22.30 -3.30 -8.44
C THR A 237 21.50 -4.60 -8.55
N ALA A 238 22.18 -5.75 -8.61
CA ALA A 238 21.53 -7.05 -8.63
C ALA A 238 20.69 -7.28 -7.36
N PHE A 239 21.24 -6.91 -6.19
CA PHE A 239 20.50 -7.01 -4.94
C PHE A 239 19.24 -6.12 -4.93
N PHE A 240 19.37 -4.86 -5.39
CA PHE A 240 18.24 -3.94 -5.48
C PHE A 240 17.12 -4.49 -6.37
N ARG A 241 17.47 -5.02 -7.55
CA ARG A 241 16.53 -5.64 -8.48
C ARG A 241 15.83 -6.87 -7.87
N LEU A 242 16.59 -7.73 -7.19
CA LEU A 242 16.05 -8.88 -6.50
C LEU A 242 15.09 -8.47 -5.36
N ALA A 243 15.48 -7.50 -4.55
CA ALA A 243 14.65 -6.97 -3.48
C ALA A 243 13.37 -6.30 -4.02
N SER A 244 13.46 -5.61 -5.16
CA SER A 244 12.27 -5.06 -5.84
C SER A 244 11.33 -6.17 -6.32
N LEU A 245 11.88 -7.26 -6.90
CA LEU A 245 11.09 -8.43 -7.31
C LEU A 245 10.37 -9.07 -6.13
N SER A 246 10.99 -9.13 -4.94
CA SER A 246 10.39 -9.75 -3.75
C SER A 246 9.14 -9.04 -3.24
N ARG A 247 8.87 -7.79 -3.65
CA ARG A 247 7.64 -7.05 -3.26
C ARG A 247 6.36 -7.82 -3.60
N ARG A 248 6.35 -8.55 -4.73
CA ARG A 248 5.19 -9.35 -5.16
C ARG A 248 4.91 -10.55 -4.26
N MET A 249 5.88 -10.96 -3.44
CA MET A 249 5.72 -12.05 -2.48
C MET A 249 5.03 -11.58 -1.18
N VAL A 250 5.14 -10.29 -0.85
CA VAL A 250 4.57 -9.74 0.38
C VAL A 250 3.07 -9.98 0.50
N PRO A 251 2.22 -9.57 -0.46
CA PRO A 251 0.79 -9.78 -0.35
C PRO A 251 0.42 -11.26 -0.36
N GLN A 252 1.17 -12.11 -1.07
CA GLN A 252 0.94 -13.55 -1.11
C GLN A 252 1.18 -14.19 0.27
N LEU A 253 2.27 -13.79 0.96
CA LEU A 253 2.56 -14.27 2.32
C LEU A 253 1.54 -13.73 3.33
N ALA A 254 1.18 -12.45 3.24
CA ALA A 254 0.20 -11.82 4.11
C ALA A 254 -1.18 -12.49 3.97
N LEU A 255 -1.68 -12.60 2.74
CA LEU A 255 -2.97 -13.26 2.46
C LEU A 255 -2.94 -14.74 2.83
N GLY A 256 -1.85 -15.45 2.52
CA GLY A 256 -1.64 -16.84 2.91
C GLY A 256 -1.74 -17.03 4.44
N ALA A 257 -1.03 -16.19 5.21
CA ALA A 257 -1.10 -16.22 6.67
C ALA A 257 -2.53 -15.97 7.19
N MET A 258 -3.22 -14.96 6.66
CA MET A 258 -4.59 -14.63 7.07
C MET A 258 -5.62 -15.69 6.68
N ILE A 259 -5.46 -16.32 5.51
CA ILE A 259 -6.35 -17.40 5.04
C ILE A 259 -6.10 -18.67 5.85
N PHE A 260 -4.88 -19.23 5.79
CA PHE A 260 -4.57 -20.50 6.46
C PHE A 260 -4.61 -20.38 7.99
N GLY A 261 -4.36 -19.19 8.54
CA GLY A 261 -4.55 -18.89 9.96
C GLY A 261 -6.01 -18.63 10.37
N GLY A 262 -6.96 -18.68 9.42
CA GLY A 262 -8.41 -18.58 9.67
C GLY A 262 -8.91 -17.18 10.01
N VAL A 263 -8.12 -16.12 9.84
CA VAL A 263 -8.56 -14.73 10.11
C VAL A 263 -9.74 -14.35 9.21
N LEU A 264 -9.66 -14.66 7.92
CA LEU A 264 -10.72 -14.35 6.96
C LEU A 264 -12.00 -15.17 7.20
N GLU A 265 -11.89 -16.35 7.81
CA GLU A 265 -13.06 -17.12 8.22
C GLU A 265 -13.73 -16.52 9.47
N ARG A 266 -12.94 -16.19 10.50
CA ARG A 266 -13.47 -15.60 11.73
C ARG A 266 -14.07 -14.21 11.52
N HIS A 267 -13.55 -13.45 10.54
CA HIS A 267 -14.00 -12.09 10.22
C HIS A 267 -14.52 -11.98 8.79
N PRO A 268 -15.70 -12.57 8.45
CA PRO A 268 -16.21 -12.60 7.07
C PRO A 268 -16.53 -11.22 6.47
N LYS A 269 -16.62 -10.18 7.29
CA LYS A 269 -16.81 -8.78 6.86
C LYS A 269 -15.49 -8.03 6.67
N LEU A 270 -14.36 -8.60 7.06
CA LEU A 270 -13.05 -7.97 6.87
C LEU A 270 -12.77 -7.85 5.37
N ARG A 271 -12.31 -6.69 4.94
CA ARG A 271 -12.03 -6.34 3.55
C ARG A 271 -10.58 -5.95 3.40
N ILE A 272 -9.92 -6.45 2.37
CA ILE A 272 -8.51 -6.17 2.10
C ILE A 272 -8.37 -5.69 0.66
N ILE A 273 -7.62 -4.61 0.44
CA ILE A 273 -7.21 -4.17 -0.89
C ILE A 273 -5.69 -4.23 -0.94
N VAL A 274 -5.16 -4.96 -1.91
CA VAL A 274 -3.72 -4.99 -2.22
C VAL A 274 -3.46 -3.93 -3.28
N GLN A 275 -2.52 -3.03 -3.01
CA GLN A 275 -2.28 -1.85 -3.84
C GLN A 275 -0.80 -1.76 -4.24
N GLU A 276 -0.54 -1.32 -5.48
CA GLU A 276 0.80 -1.03 -6.02
C GLU A 276 1.79 -2.21 -5.93
N LEU A 277 1.29 -3.44 -5.87
CA LEU A 277 2.10 -4.67 -5.78
C LEU A 277 1.97 -5.56 -7.03
N GLY A 278 1.36 -5.02 -8.10
CA GLY A 278 1.10 -5.72 -9.36
C GLY A 278 -0.09 -6.68 -9.27
N ILE A 279 -0.53 -7.16 -10.41
CA ILE A 279 -1.66 -8.10 -10.51
C ILE A 279 -1.28 -9.43 -11.18
N ASP A 280 -0.14 -9.51 -11.81
CA ASP A 280 0.34 -10.64 -12.62
C ASP A 280 0.58 -11.94 -11.81
N TRP A 281 0.74 -11.83 -10.49
CA TRP A 281 0.87 -12.97 -9.59
C TRP A 281 -0.47 -13.63 -9.22
N LEU A 282 -1.60 -12.98 -9.46
CA LEU A 282 -2.93 -13.43 -8.99
C LEU A 282 -3.37 -14.79 -9.53
N PRO A 283 -3.30 -15.08 -10.85
CA PRO A 283 -3.76 -16.37 -11.38
C PRO A 283 -3.01 -17.54 -10.77
N ASP A 284 -1.68 -17.44 -10.67
CA ASP A 284 -0.83 -18.46 -10.07
C ASP A 284 -1.10 -18.60 -8.58
N PHE A 285 -1.23 -17.51 -7.85
CA PHE A 285 -1.53 -17.50 -6.42
C PHE A 285 -2.85 -18.20 -6.10
N LEU A 286 -3.94 -17.88 -6.83
CA LEU A 286 -5.24 -18.52 -6.61
C LEU A 286 -5.17 -20.04 -6.81
N MET A 287 -4.46 -20.47 -7.84
CA MET A 287 -4.24 -21.89 -8.09
C MET A 287 -3.38 -22.52 -6.98
N ALA A 288 -2.27 -21.88 -6.62
CA ALA A 288 -1.32 -22.40 -5.65
C ALA A 288 -1.95 -22.59 -4.26
N ILE A 289 -2.70 -21.58 -3.76
CA ILE A 289 -3.33 -21.68 -2.43
C ILE A 289 -4.39 -22.78 -2.37
N ASP A 290 -5.16 -22.99 -3.44
CA ASP A 290 -6.15 -24.07 -3.50
C ASP A 290 -5.47 -25.46 -3.55
N LEU A 291 -4.35 -25.55 -4.28
CA LEU A 291 -3.53 -26.76 -4.30
C LEU A 291 -2.94 -27.08 -2.92
N GLU A 292 -2.53 -26.05 -2.15
CA GLU A 292 -2.04 -26.23 -0.80
C GLU A 292 -3.12 -26.69 0.19
N ALA A 293 -4.38 -26.37 -0.06
CA ALA A 293 -5.54 -26.78 0.74
C ALA A 293 -6.11 -28.15 0.34
N ASP A 294 -5.68 -28.75 -0.78
CA ASP A 294 -6.19 -30.02 -1.26
C ASP A 294 -5.66 -31.19 -0.42
N ASN A 295 -6.49 -31.69 0.51
CA ASN A 295 -6.15 -32.79 1.38
C ASN A 295 -6.05 -34.16 0.65
N SER A 296 -6.52 -34.25 -0.59
CA SER A 296 -6.47 -35.50 -1.38
C SER A 296 -5.12 -35.76 -2.02
N ARG A 297 -4.27 -34.71 -2.10
CA ARG A 297 -2.97 -34.83 -2.74
C ARG A 297 -1.96 -35.57 -1.85
N PRO A 298 -1.25 -36.55 -2.41
CA PRO A 298 -0.18 -37.23 -1.68
C PRO A 298 0.91 -36.21 -1.27
N ARG A 299 1.13 -36.06 0.02
CA ARG A 299 2.21 -35.24 0.56
C ARG A 299 3.09 -36.11 1.43
N VAL A 300 4.40 -36.01 1.23
CA VAL A 300 5.39 -36.76 2.02
C VAL A 300 5.32 -36.38 3.51
N LEU A 301 4.85 -35.16 3.82
CA LEU A 301 4.82 -34.60 5.18
C LEU A 301 3.52 -33.79 5.44
N SER A 302 2.34 -34.38 5.20
CA SER A 302 1.08 -33.70 5.56
C SER A 302 0.76 -33.87 7.04
N PHE A 303 1.41 -33.10 7.90
CA PHE A 303 1.11 -33.07 9.34
C PHE A 303 -0.10 -32.20 9.70
N SER A 304 -0.61 -31.39 8.78
CA SER A 304 -1.81 -30.60 9.00
C SER A 304 -2.78 -30.73 7.82
N LEU A 305 -4.04 -30.91 8.15
CA LEU A 305 -5.14 -30.93 7.19
C LEU A 305 -5.75 -29.54 7.10
N TYR A 306 -6.06 -29.09 5.88
CA TYR A 306 -6.90 -27.93 5.69
C TYR A 306 -8.32 -28.22 6.18
N ARG A 307 -8.86 -27.38 7.06
CA ARG A 307 -10.13 -27.62 7.76
C ARG A 307 -11.12 -26.48 7.66
N LEU A 308 -10.76 -25.38 6.98
CA LEU A 308 -11.68 -24.26 6.82
C LEU A 308 -12.78 -24.62 5.81
N PRO A 309 -14.00 -24.06 5.95
CA PRO A 309 -15.17 -24.48 5.17
C PRO A 309 -15.11 -24.09 3.69
N LEU A 310 -14.44 -22.99 3.37
CA LEU A 310 -14.27 -22.50 2.00
C LEU A 310 -12.89 -22.88 1.45
N LYS A 311 -12.75 -22.96 0.12
CA LYS A 311 -11.44 -23.00 -0.51
C LYS A 311 -10.69 -21.69 -0.27
N PRO A 312 -9.36 -21.70 -0.23
CA PRO A 312 -8.58 -20.46 -0.09
C PRO A 312 -8.94 -19.38 -1.10
N SER A 313 -9.12 -19.74 -2.38
CA SER A 313 -9.52 -18.80 -3.43
C SER A 313 -10.91 -18.19 -3.19
N GLU A 314 -11.84 -18.88 -2.53
CA GLU A 314 -13.16 -18.35 -2.19
C GLU A 314 -13.08 -17.27 -1.11
N TYR A 315 -12.13 -17.36 -0.16
CA TYR A 315 -11.85 -16.29 0.78
C TYR A 315 -11.31 -15.04 0.06
N VAL A 316 -10.38 -15.23 -0.88
CA VAL A 316 -9.87 -14.13 -1.71
C VAL A 316 -11.02 -13.44 -2.45
N MET A 317 -11.87 -14.21 -3.11
CA MET A 317 -13.03 -13.67 -3.84
C MET A 317 -13.97 -12.86 -2.94
N ARG A 318 -14.24 -13.35 -1.75
CA ARG A 318 -15.14 -12.73 -0.79
C ARG A 318 -14.58 -11.44 -0.22
N GLN A 319 -13.29 -11.40 0.13
CA GLN A 319 -12.70 -10.40 1.04
C GLN A 319 -11.50 -9.65 0.50
N VAL A 320 -11.04 -9.92 -0.72
CA VAL A 320 -9.86 -9.28 -1.29
C VAL A 320 -10.18 -8.58 -2.61
N ARG A 321 -9.57 -7.43 -2.83
CA ARG A 321 -9.44 -6.78 -4.14
C ARG A 321 -7.98 -6.44 -4.37
N VAL A 322 -7.57 -6.36 -5.63
CA VAL A 322 -6.19 -6.01 -5.99
C VAL A 322 -6.23 -4.91 -7.02
N SER A 323 -5.54 -3.81 -6.75
CA SER A 323 -5.46 -2.70 -7.68
C SER A 323 -4.32 -2.89 -8.69
N VAL A 324 -4.52 -2.30 -9.84
CA VAL A 324 -3.48 -2.23 -10.87
C VAL A 324 -2.38 -1.24 -10.45
N VAL A 325 -1.22 -1.38 -11.07
CA VAL A 325 -0.17 -0.36 -11.08
C VAL A 325 0.07 0.00 -12.53
N TYR A 326 0.21 1.29 -12.83
CA TYR A 326 0.59 1.75 -14.15
C TYR A 326 1.86 1.05 -14.65
N GLN A 327 2.07 1.04 -15.93
CA GLN A 327 3.15 0.42 -16.72
C GLN A 327 2.85 -1.00 -17.17
N GLN A 328 1.58 -1.42 -17.17
CA GLN A 328 1.40 -2.84 -17.30
C GLN A 328 0.52 -3.17 -18.48
N ASP A 329 1.14 -3.64 -19.52
CA ASP A 329 0.46 -4.41 -20.58
C ASP A 329 -0.08 -5.76 -20.05
N VAL A 330 -0.22 -5.87 -18.71
CA VAL A 330 -0.65 -7.11 -18.04
C VAL A 330 -2.12 -7.12 -17.61
N LEU A 331 -2.86 -6.00 -17.76
CA LEU A 331 -4.25 -5.97 -17.33
C LEU A 331 -5.08 -7.04 -18.05
N ARG A 332 -5.08 -7.06 -19.38
CA ARG A 332 -5.84 -8.06 -20.17
C ARG A 332 -5.41 -9.50 -19.89
N PRO A 333 -4.10 -9.85 -19.97
CA PRO A 333 -3.66 -11.19 -19.66
C PRO A 333 -4.06 -11.66 -18.27
N THR A 334 -4.13 -10.76 -17.30
CA THR A 334 -4.50 -11.11 -15.93
C THR A 334 -6.02 -11.17 -15.74
N ILE A 335 -6.74 -10.11 -16.14
CA ILE A 335 -8.18 -9.96 -15.83
C ILE A 335 -9.04 -11.04 -16.53
N ASP A 336 -8.57 -11.57 -17.66
CA ASP A 336 -9.24 -12.65 -18.38
C ASP A 336 -9.03 -14.03 -17.70
N HIS A 337 -8.10 -14.14 -16.75
CA HIS A 337 -7.74 -15.41 -16.04
C HIS A 337 -8.06 -15.37 -14.55
N VAL A 338 -8.66 -14.30 -14.05
CA VAL A 338 -9.11 -14.20 -12.66
C VAL A 338 -10.61 -13.93 -12.59
N PRO A 339 -11.27 -14.26 -11.48
CA PRO A 339 -12.69 -13.96 -11.30
C PRO A 339 -12.99 -12.48 -11.45
N LYS A 340 -14.10 -12.18 -12.15
CA LYS A 340 -14.57 -10.81 -12.37
C LYS A 340 -14.74 -10.07 -11.05
N GLY A 341 -14.22 -8.85 -11.00
CA GLY A 341 -14.32 -7.96 -9.84
C GLY A 341 -13.21 -8.14 -8.80
N LEU A 342 -12.28 -9.07 -8.99
CA LEU A 342 -11.12 -9.19 -8.12
C LEU A 342 -10.12 -8.05 -8.37
N VAL A 343 -9.90 -7.69 -9.64
CA VAL A 343 -9.03 -6.58 -10.03
C VAL A 343 -9.84 -5.29 -10.13
N VAL A 344 -9.33 -4.22 -9.55
CA VAL A 344 -9.96 -2.89 -9.46
C VAL A 344 -9.02 -1.79 -9.94
N PHE A 345 -9.61 -0.67 -10.33
CA PHE A 345 -8.90 0.49 -10.87
C PHE A 345 -8.16 1.28 -9.80
N SER A 346 -6.97 1.77 -10.17
CA SER A 346 -6.22 2.80 -9.45
C SER A 346 -5.42 3.67 -10.42
N SER A 347 -5.18 4.92 -10.05
CA SER A 347 -4.35 5.85 -10.82
C SER A 347 -2.94 5.96 -10.29
N ASP A 348 -2.77 5.76 -9.00
CA ASP A 348 -1.55 6.03 -8.25
C ASP A 348 -1.06 7.49 -8.45
N PHE A 349 -1.98 8.40 -8.75
CA PHE A 349 -1.64 9.82 -8.92
C PHE A 349 -1.30 10.46 -7.56
N PRO A 350 -0.20 11.22 -7.42
CA PRO A 350 0.69 11.74 -8.43
C PRO A 350 2.09 11.07 -8.47
N HIS A 351 2.17 9.78 -8.19
CA HIS A 351 3.44 9.06 -8.21
C HIS A 351 3.95 8.80 -9.63
N ALA A 352 5.26 8.63 -9.78
CA ALA A 352 5.90 8.43 -11.10
C ALA A 352 5.57 7.07 -11.72
N GLU A 353 5.23 6.08 -10.91
CA GLU A 353 4.72 4.76 -11.31
C GLU A 353 3.24 4.78 -11.67
N GLY A 354 2.51 5.83 -11.31
CA GLY A 354 1.13 6.09 -11.67
C GLY A 354 0.95 6.81 -13.00
N SER A 355 -0.26 7.28 -13.27
CA SER A 355 -0.55 8.05 -14.48
C SER A 355 -1.66 9.05 -14.27
N GLN A 356 -1.46 10.26 -14.84
CA GLN A 356 -2.53 11.25 -14.96
C GLN A 356 -3.63 10.81 -15.93
N ASP A 357 -3.34 9.90 -16.86
CA ASP A 357 -4.25 9.41 -17.90
C ASP A 357 -4.64 7.93 -17.67
N ALA A 358 -4.54 7.44 -16.43
CA ALA A 358 -4.79 6.05 -16.07
C ALA A 358 -6.15 5.54 -16.59
N VAL A 359 -7.21 6.36 -16.54
CA VAL A 359 -8.54 5.96 -17.01
C VAL A 359 -8.51 5.58 -18.48
N SER A 360 -7.98 6.44 -19.35
CA SER A 360 -7.92 6.16 -20.80
C SER A 360 -6.96 5.04 -21.14
N LEU A 361 -5.84 4.93 -20.44
CA LEU A 361 -4.86 3.86 -20.64
C LEU A 361 -5.44 2.48 -20.33
N TYR A 362 -6.12 2.33 -19.20
CA TYR A 362 -6.74 1.05 -18.85
C TYR A 362 -8.02 0.79 -19.66
N ASP A 363 -8.76 1.83 -20.04
CA ASP A 363 -9.92 1.68 -20.90
C ASP A 363 -9.54 1.08 -22.27
N ALA A 364 -8.45 1.54 -22.85
CA ALA A 364 -7.92 0.97 -24.08
C ALA A 364 -7.50 -0.51 -23.93
N GLN A 365 -6.92 -0.89 -22.79
CA GLN A 365 -6.57 -2.29 -22.52
C GLN A 365 -7.80 -3.20 -22.34
N LEU A 366 -8.94 -2.64 -21.97
CA LEU A 366 -10.19 -3.39 -21.79
C LEU A 366 -11.03 -3.50 -23.06
N GLU A 367 -10.57 -2.98 -24.19
CA GLU A 367 -11.24 -3.16 -25.48
C GLU A 367 -11.41 -4.65 -25.81
N GLY A 368 -12.63 -5.07 -26.14
CA GLY A 368 -12.96 -6.47 -26.38
C GLY A 368 -12.98 -7.38 -25.16
N ALA A 369 -12.93 -6.84 -23.93
CA ALA A 369 -13.12 -7.63 -22.72
C ALA A 369 -14.55 -8.18 -22.60
N ALA A 370 -14.74 -9.22 -21.81
CA ALA A 370 -16.05 -9.82 -21.55
C ALA A 370 -17.05 -8.78 -20.99
N ALA A 371 -18.33 -8.94 -21.31
CA ALA A 371 -19.37 -8.01 -20.89
C ALA A 371 -19.37 -7.78 -19.37
N GLY A 372 -19.44 -6.51 -18.97
CA GLY A 372 -19.46 -6.07 -17.59
C GLY A 372 -18.08 -6.06 -16.88
N THR A 373 -17.00 -6.44 -17.58
CA THR A 373 -15.64 -6.38 -17.02
C THR A 373 -15.21 -4.93 -16.78
N ARG A 374 -15.46 -4.07 -17.77
CA ARG A 374 -15.11 -2.66 -17.70
C ARG A 374 -15.79 -1.93 -16.53
N GLU A 375 -17.08 -2.11 -16.37
CA GLU A 375 -17.84 -1.50 -15.26
C GLU A 375 -17.40 -2.09 -13.90
N SER A 376 -17.10 -3.37 -13.85
CA SER A 376 -16.61 -4.03 -12.65
C SER A 376 -15.25 -3.48 -12.25
N PHE A 377 -14.32 -3.36 -13.19
CA PHE A 377 -12.97 -2.87 -12.98
C PHE A 377 -12.96 -1.41 -12.51
N PHE A 378 -13.63 -0.51 -13.24
CA PHE A 378 -13.56 0.92 -12.95
C PHE A 378 -14.31 1.34 -11.69
N GLY A 379 -15.40 0.65 -11.30
CA GLY A 379 -16.16 1.16 -10.17
C GLY A 379 -17.03 0.15 -9.44
N LYS A 380 -17.88 -0.64 -10.10
CA LYS A 380 -18.88 -1.46 -9.41
C LYS A 380 -18.30 -2.39 -8.34
N SER A 381 -17.13 -2.99 -8.61
CA SER A 381 -16.50 -3.86 -7.65
C SER A 381 -16.00 -3.11 -6.43
N ALA A 382 -15.31 -1.99 -6.63
CA ALA A 382 -14.78 -1.17 -5.53
C ALA A 382 -15.91 -0.51 -4.72
N GLU A 383 -16.94 0.03 -5.39
CA GLU A 383 -18.12 0.64 -4.77
C GLU A 383 -18.84 -0.35 -3.83
N ALA A 384 -19.16 -1.54 -4.34
CA ALA A 384 -19.82 -2.58 -3.55
C ALA A 384 -18.92 -3.09 -2.41
N PHE A 385 -17.63 -3.22 -2.69
CA PHE A 385 -16.64 -3.72 -1.73
C PHE A 385 -16.39 -2.75 -0.60
N LEU A 386 -16.31 -1.46 -0.85
CA LEU A 386 -16.07 -0.41 0.14
C LEU A 386 -17.37 0.08 0.81
N GLY A 387 -18.51 -0.12 0.17
CA GLY A 387 -19.79 0.41 0.64
C GLY A 387 -19.87 1.95 0.55
N ILE A 388 -19.38 2.52 -0.56
CA ILE A 388 -19.26 3.98 -0.77
C ILE A 388 -20.03 4.46 -1.99
#